data_04d06d8acd093eb665da5b7d2e813050
#
_entry.id   04d06d8acd093eb665da5b7d2e813050
#
_cell.length_a   1.000
_cell.length_b   1.000
_cell.length_c   1.000
_cell.angle_alpha   90.00
_cell.angle_beta   90.00
_cell.angle_gamma   90.00
#
_symmetry.space_group_name_H-M   'P 1'
#
loop_
_entity.id
_entity.type
_entity.pdbx_description
1 polymer ?
#
loop_
_entity_poly.entity_id
_entity_poly.type
_entity_poly.pdbx_seq_one_letter_code
_entity_poly.pdbx_strand_id
1 'polypeptide(L)'
;MKYVVALVLLASTAHAEVKVGDKFVELDAKTSAGKKFRLKDMAGKWVLYTFGASWCEPCRKELPAWDKIAPKLTGKVLFVAVNINTEESEGQQFIESLKLRHVFPVFLPDENSPAMKAYDPAKMPSTFVIDPEGVVRIVQYGYHKGDEDKLLATLTDLTKK
;
A
#
# COMPACT_ATOMS: atom_id res chain seq x y z
N MET A 1 36.39 -31.77 33.97
CA MET A 1 35.94 -30.48 33.35
C MET A 1 34.85 -30.82 32.33
N LYS A 2 33.58 -30.45 32.64
CA LYS A 2 32.45 -30.69 31.78
C LYS A 2 32.16 -29.38 31.00
N TYR A 3 32.41 -29.39 29.69
CA TYR A 3 32.09 -28.24 28.84
C TYR A 3 30.59 -28.28 28.49
N VAL A 4 29.84 -27.31 29.01
CA VAL A 4 28.44 -27.08 28.58
C VAL A 4 28.51 -26.23 27.32
N VAL A 5 28.22 -26.83 26.16
CA VAL A 5 28.07 -26.12 24.91
C VAL A 5 26.65 -25.53 24.91
N ALA A 6 26.53 -24.23 25.13
CA ALA A 6 25.27 -23.51 24.98
C ALA A 6 24.98 -23.36 23.49
N LEU A 7 23.97 -24.09 23.02
CA LEU A 7 23.44 -23.93 21.66
C LEU A 7 22.62 -22.64 21.61
N VAL A 8 23.19 -21.57 21.03
CA VAL A 8 22.47 -20.32 20.76
C VAL A 8 21.62 -20.55 19.53
N LEU A 9 20.33 -20.77 19.74
CA LEU A 9 19.32 -20.76 18.66
C LEU A 9 19.17 -19.31 18.18
N LEU A 10 19.81 -18.98 17.06
CA LEU A 10 19.53 -17.76 16.31
C LEU A 10 18.12 -17.88 15.74
N ALA A 11 17.15 -17.28 16.41
CA ALA A 11 15.82 -17.08 15.88
C ALA A 11 15.92 -16.11 14.67
N SER A 12 15.94 -16.66 13.46
CA SER A 12 15.79 -15.90 12.23
C SER A 12 14.39 -15.29 12.25
N THR A 13 14.28 -13.97 12.44
CA THR A 13 13.03 -13.23 12.29
C THR A 13 12.74 -13.14 10.79
N ALA A 14 12.15 -14.20 10.24
CA ALA A 14 11.54 -14.13 8.93
C ALA A 14 10.44 -13.04 9.01
N HIS A 15 10.64 -11.92 8.31
CA HIS A 15 9.60 -10.93 8.17
C HIS A 15 8.50 -11.58 7.32
N ALA A 16 7.39 -11.91 7.94
CA ALA A 16 6.25 -12.48 7.24
C ALA A 16 5.62 -11.40 6.36
N GLU A 17 5.43 -11.72 5.08
CA GLU A 17 4.67 -10.90 4.13
C GLU A 17 3.25 -10.66 4.66
N VAL A 18 2.74 -9.42 4.54
CA VAL A 18 1.39 -9.03 4.99
C VAL A 18 0.32 -9.81 4.22
N LYS A 19 -0.62 -10.40 4.94
CA LYS A 19 -1.71 -11.24 4.41
C LYS A 19 -3.08 -10.75 4.85
N VAL A 20 -4.10 -11.22 4.17
CA VAL A 20 -5.50 -11.04 4.60
C VAL A 20 -5.68 -11.57 6.02
N GLY A 21 -6.25 -10.74 6.90
CA GLY A 21 -6.44 -11.02 8.33
C GLY A 21 -5.38 -10.41 9.25
N ASP A 22 -4.23 -10.03 8.72
CA ASP A 22 -3.19 -9.37 9.50
C ASP A 22 -3.55 -7.92 9.85
N LYS A 23 -2.92 -7.38 10.87
CA LYS A 23 -2.90 -5.93 11.09
C LYS A 23 -1.97 -5.27 10.07
N PHE A 24 -2.35 -4.07 9.63
CA PHE A 24 -1.49 -3.31 8.73
C PHE A 24 -0.13 -3.01 9.36
N VAL A 25 0.90 -2.89 8.54
CA VAL A 25 2.20 -2.33 8.93
C VAL A 25 2.21 -0.85 8.58
N GLU A 26 2.70 0.00 9.49
CA GLU A 26 2.70 1.46 9.30
C GLU A 26 3.60 1.88 8.12
N LEU A 27 3.10 2.77 7.28
CA LEU A 27 3.84 3.25 6.12
C LEU A 27 4.91 4.29 6.47
N ASP A 28 4.63 5.16 7.44
CA ASP A 28 5.50 6.32 7.77
C ASP A 28 5.95 7.12 6.54
N ALA A 29 5.02 7.33 5.61
CA ALA A 29 5.26 8.04 4.35
C ALA A 29 5.15 9.56 4.51
N LYS A 30 5.43 10.30 3.41
CA LYS A 30 5.27 11.76 3.33
C LYS A 30 4.32 12.13 2.21
N THR A 31 3.57 13.20 2.38
CA THR A 31 2.81 13.84 1.28
C THR A 31 3.75 14.63 0.36
N SER A 32 3.27 15.06 -0.81
CA SER A 32 4.01 15.97 -1.69
C SER A 32 4.40 17.30 -1.04
N ALA A 33 3.68 17.73 0.00
CA ALA A 33 4.01 18.90 0.80
C ALA A 33 4.97 18.58 1.96
N GLY A 34 5.59 17.41 2.00
CA GLY A 34 6.53 16.97 3.03
C GLY A 34 5.89 16.66 4.40
N LYS A 35 4.55 16.69 4.51
CA LYS A 35 3.85 16.35 5.75
C LYS A 35 3.85 14.84 5.97
N LYS A 36 4.05 14.42 7.21
CA LYS A 36 3.99 13.00 7.60
C LYS A 36 2.59 12.43 7.32
N PHE A 37 2.55 11.26 6.67
CA PHE A 37 1.35 10.46 6.47
C PHE A 37 1.52 9.11 7.17
N ARG A 38 0.52 8.67 7.93
CA ARG A 38 0.53 7.41 8.64
C ARG A 38 -0.83 6.73 8.52
N LEU A 39 -0.83 5.43 8.26
CA LEU A 39 -2.06 4.64 8.17
C LEU A 39 -2.86 4.66 9.47
N LYS A 40 -2.20 4.66 10.62
CA LYS A 40 -2.87 4.73 11.93
C LYS A 40 -3.70 6.01 12.14
N ASP A 41 -3.36 7.10 11.44
CA ASP A 41 -4.12 8.35 11.49
C ASP A 41 -5.43 8.24 10.68
N MET A 42 -5.59 7.14 9.92
CA MET A 42 -6.79 6.81 9.15
C MET A 42 -7.71 5.82 9.88
N ALA A 43 -7.48 5.56 11.16
CA ALA A 43 -8.34 4.69 11.97
C ALA A 43 -9.82 5.08 11.85
N GLY A 44 -10.71 4.11 11.79
CA GLY A 44 -12.13 4.31 11.56
C GLY A 44 -12.54 4.49 10.09
N LYS A 45 -11.60 4.39 9.14
CA LYS A 45 -11.86 4.49 7.69
C LYS A 45 -11.40 3.24 6.96
N TRP A 46 -12.07 2.92 5.87
CA TRP A 46 -11.53 2.00 4.88
C TRP A 46 -10.44 2.71 4.08
N VAL A 47 -9.31 2.06 3.88
CA VAL A 47 -8.21 2.60 3.09
C VAL A 47 -7.75 1.57 2.07
N LEU A 48 -7.75 1.95 0.80
CA LEU A 48 -7.05 1.26 -0.26
C LEU A 48 -5.71 1.97 -0.46
N TYR A 49 -4.61 1.26 -0.40
CA TYR A 49 -3.30 1.78 -0.75
C TYR A 49 -2.59 0.81 -1.68
N THR A 50 -1.94 1.38 -2.70
CA THR A 50 -1.20 0.62 -3.70
C THR A 50 0.23 1.16 -3.85
N PHE A 51 1.19 0.25 -3.88
CA PHE A 51 2.59 0.58 -4.11
C PHE A 51 2.85 0.69 -5.61
N GLY A 52 3.56 1.74 -6.01
CA GLY A 52 3.90 2.00 -7.39
C GLY A 52 5.12 2.89 -7.54
N ALA A 53 5.74 2.86 -8.73
CA ALA A 53 6.91 3.66 -9.06
C ALA A 53 6.91 4.04 -10.55
N SER A 54 7.77 5.01 -10.92
CA SER A 54 7.88 5.51 -12.29
C SER A 54 8.24 4.43 -13.32
N TRP A 55 9.02 3.45 -12.92
CA TRP A 55 9.47 2.32 -13.74
C TRP A 55 8.50 1.14 -13.80
N CYS A 56 7.37 1.21 -13.05
CA CYS A 56 6.34 0.17 -13.04
C CYS A 56 5.28 0.46 -14.11
N GLU A 57 5.39 -0.17 -15.27
CA GLU A 57 4.42 0.03 -16.37
C GLU A 57 2.98 -0.39 -15.99
N PRO A 58 2.71 -1.50 -15.29
CA PRO A 58 1.36 -1.82 -14.85
C PRO A 58 0.77 -0.78 -13.88
N CYS A 59 1.61 -0.12 -13.05
CA CYS A 59 1.17 0.92 -12.13
C CYS A 59 0.62 2.16 -12.87
N ARG A 60 1.17 2.47 -14.05
CA ARG A 60 0.67 3.54 -14.92
C ARG A 60 -0.75 3.30 -15.42
N LYS A 61 -1.18 2.05 -15.46
CA LYS A 61 -2.54 1.65 -15.86
C LYS A 61 -3.46 1.50 -14.65
N GLU A 62 -2.95 0.96 -13.56
CA GLU A 62 -3.72 0.74 -12.34
C GLU A 62 -4.15 2.05 -11.67
N LEU A 63 -3.22 2.98 -11.42
CA LEU A 63 -3.52 4.20 -10.68
C LEU A 63 -4.63 5.04 -11.30
N PRO A 64 -4.67 5.29 -12.64
CA PRO A 64 -5.83 5.93 -13.26
C PRO A 64 -7.12 5.12 -13.19
N ALA A 65 -7.03 3.78 -13.16
CA ALA A 65 -8.22 2.93 -12.99
C ALA A 65 -8.80 3.07 -11.57
N TRP A 66 -7.95 3.11 -10.54
CA TRP A 66 -8.37 3.43 -9.17
C TRP A 66 -8.94 4.84 -9.06
N ASP A 67 -8.32 5.83 -9.70
CA ASP A 67 -8.81 7.21 -9.72
C ASP A 67 -10.22 7.34 -10.34
N LYS A 68 -10.52 6.51 -11.35
CA LYS A 68 -11.83 6.46 -12.01
C LYS A 68 -12.93 5.89 -11.11
N ILE A 69 -12.62 4.91 -10.26
CA ILE A 69 -13.62 4.29 -9.38
C ILE A 69 -13.73 4.96 -8.02
N ALA A 70 -12.70 5.68 -7.57
CA ALA A 70 -12.67 6.34 -6.26
C ALA A 70 -13.87 7.27 -5.98
N PRO A 71 -14.37 8.08 -6.94
CA PRO A 71 -15.56 8.91 -6.73
C PRO A 71 -16.82 8.15 -6.34
N LYS A 72 -16.96 6.89 -6.79
CA LYS A 72 -18.12 6.03 -6.47
C LYS A 72 -18.10 5.56 -5.01
N LEU A 73 -16.97 5.70 -4.31
CA LEU A 73 -16.75 5.31 -2.92
C LEU A 73 -16.37 6.51 -2.03
N THR A 74 -16.64 7.73 -2.50
CA THR A 74 -16.36 8.97 -1.75
C THR A 74 -17.00 8.94 -0.36
N GLY A 75 -16.21 9.31 0.64
CA GLY A 75 -16.60 9.28 2.06
C GLY A 75 -16.58 7.90 2.71
N LYS A 76 -16.43 6.83 1.93
CA LYS A 76 -16.37 5.45 2.41
C LYS A 76 -14.96 4.88 2.39
N VAL A 77 -14.22 5.08 1.32
CA VAL A 77 -12.87 4.53 1.11
C VAL A 77 -11.91 5.65 0.73
N LEU A 78 -10.79 5.75 1.43
CA LEU A 78 -9.67 6.59 1.03
C LEU A 78 -8.77 5.80 0.08
N PHE A 79 -8.47 6.35 -1.09
CA PHE A 79 -7.55 5.77 -2.07
C PHE A 79 -6.18 6.47 -1.96
N VAL A 80 -5.11 5.70 -1.78
CA VAL A 80 -3.74 6.19 -1.56
C VAL A 80 -2.78 5.53 -2.55
N ALA A 81 -2.02 6.34 -3.27
CA ALA A 81 -0.89 5.89 -4.08
C ALA A 81 0.40 6.02 -3.27
N VAL A 82 1.03 4.91 -2.93
CA VAL A 82 2.32 4.88 -2.22
C VAL A 82 3.44 4.81 -3.26
N ASN A 83 4.04 5.95 -3.54
CA ASN A 83 5.19 6.01 -4.44
C ASN A 83 6.47 5.59 -3.72
N ILE A 84 7.21 4.67 -4.33
CA ILE A 84 8.44 4.10 -3.77
C ILE A 84 9.69 4.41 -4.61
N ASN A 85 9.64 5.43 -5.46
CA ASN A 85 10.86 5.91 -6.10
C ASN A 85 11.86 6.35 -5.03
N THR A 86 13.10 5.90 -5.15
CA THR A 86 14.21 6.32 -4.27
C THR A 86 14.46 7.82 -4.43
N GLU A 87 14.42 8.31 -5.67
CA GLU A 87 14.49 9.74 -5.97
C GLU A 87 13.08 10.36 -5.91
N GLU A 88 12.85 11.20 -4.92
CA GLU A 88 11.55 11.84 -4.69
C GLU A 88 11.07 12.65 -5.89
N SER A 89 11.98 13.35 -6.59
CA SER A 89 11.65 14.12 -7.78
C SER A 89 11.09 13.27 -8.93
N GLU A 90 11.62 12.06 -9.14
CA GLU A 90 11.10 11.13 -10.14
C GLU A 90 9.71 10.64 -9.74
N GLY A 91 9.51 10.36 -8.45
CA GLY A 91 8.22 9.97 -7.91
C GLY A 91 7.17 11.06 -8.09
N GLN A 92 7.52 12.32 -7.83
CA GLN A 92 6.63 13.47 -8.03
C GLN A 92 6.25 13.64 -9.50
N GLN A 93 7.22 13.63 -10.42
CA GLN A 93 6.98 13.70 -11.87
C GLN A 93 6.09 12.57 -12.36
N PHE A 94 6.31 11.35 -11.85
CA PHE A 94 5.47 10.21 -12.19
C PHE A 94 4.01 10.45 -11.78
N ILE A 95 3.76 10.81 -10.52
CA ILE A 95 2.40 11.07 -10.01
C ILE A 95 1.73 12.24 -10.76
N GLU A 96 2.45 13.34 -11.01
CA GLU A 96 1.94 14.48 -11.77
C GLU A 96 1.55 14.09 -13.21
N SER A 97 2.34 13.23 -13.86
CA SER A 97 2.04 12.74 -15.21
C SER A 97 0.72 11.98 -15.31
N LEU A 98 0.28 11.33 -14.21
CA LEU A 98 -0.96 10.55 -14.15
C LEU A 98 -2.21 11.41 -13.97
N LYS A 99 -2.07 12.69 -13.55
CA LYS A 99 -3.17 13.65 -13.35
C LYS A 99 -4.29 13.12 -12.44
N LEU A 100 -3.94 12.38 -11.39
CA LEU A 100 -4.88 11.81 -10.44
C LEU A 100 -5.64 12.93 -9.69
N ARG A 101 -6.94 12.72 -9.43
CA ARG A 101 -7.83 13.68 -8.78
C ARG A 101 -8.43 13.15 -7.48
N HIS A 102 -8.53 11.84 -7.35
CA HIS A 102 -9.25 11.16 -6.26
C HIS A 102 -8.37 10.16 -5.51
N VAL A 103 -7.22 9.81 -6.07
CA VAL A 103 -6.19 9.00 -5.41
C VAL A 103 -5.16 9.93 -4.79
N PHE A 104 -4.96 9.80 -3.48
CA PHE A 104 -4.06 10.66 -2.70
C PHE A 104 -2.62 10.12 -2.74
N PRO A 105 -1.65 10.87 -3.26
CA PRO A 105 -0.28 10.41 -3.35
C PRO A 105 0.50 10.61 -2.04
N VAL A 106 1.28 9.60 -1.68
CA VAL A 106 2.29 9.65 -0.61
C VAL A 106 3.60 9.05 -1.10
N PHE A 107 4.71 9.42 -0.48
CA PHE A 107 6.05 9.05 -0.90
C PHE A 107 6.76 8.29 0.22
N LEU A 108 7.27 7.12 -0.10
CA LEU A 108 8.02 6.23 0.79
C LEU A 108 9.35 5.84 0.14
N PRO A 109 10.34 6.75 0.11
CA PRO A 109 11.61 6.53 -0.61
C PRO A 109 12.57 5.57 0.12
N ASP A 110 12.34 5.27 1.41
CA ASP A 110 13.20 4.37 2.19
C ASP A 110 12.89 2.90 1.89
N GLU A 111 13.67 2.30 0.99
CA GLU A 111 13.59 0.89 0.63
C GLU A 111 13.85 -0.08 1.80
N ASN A 112 14.50 0.39 2.87
CA ASN A 112 14.80 -0.38 4.07
C ASN A 112 13.75 -0.23 5.17
N SER A 113 12.71 0.57 4.93
CA SER A 113 11.65 0.77 5.91
C SER A 113 10.95 -0.55 6.30
N PRO A 114 10.39 -0.63 7.51
CA PRO A 114 9.59 -1.80 7.92
C PRO A 114 8.43 -2.10 6.96
N ALA A 115 7.81 -1.05 6.39
CA ALA A 115 6.75 -1.18 5.42
C ALA A 115 7.24 -1.88 4.14
N MET A 116 8.37 -1.45 3.56
CA MET A 116 8.93 -2.06 2.37
C MET A 116 9.24 -3.54 2.56
N LYS A 117 9.74 -3.91 3.74
CA LYS A 117 10.03 -5.32 4.07
C LYS A 117 8.78 -6.17 4.27
N ALA A 118 7.71 -5.59 4.83
CA ALA A 118 6.49 -6.32 5.15
C ALA A 118 5.54 -6.44 3.94
N TYR A 119 5.47 -5.42 3.09
CA TYR A 119 4.56 -5.42 1.94
C TYR A 119 5.15 -6.01 0.67
N ASP A 120 6.45 -6.27 0.65
CA ASP A 120 7.20 -6.87 -0.48
C ASP A 120 6.77 -6.33 -1.86
N PRO A 121 7.08 -5.05 -2.18
CA PRO A 121 6.61 -4.43 -3.42
C PRO A 121 7.31 -4.96 -4.69
N ALA A 122 8.11 -6.03 -4.60
CA ALA A 122 8.71 -6.67 -5.77
C ALA A 122 7.65 -7.18 -6.78
N LYS A 123 6.41 -7.37 -6.34
CA LYS A 123 5.27 -7.82 -7.17
C LYS A 123 4.38 -6.67 -7.65
N MET A 124 4.91 -5.46 -7.81
CA MET A 124 4.14 -4.26 -8.16
C MET A 124 3.32 -4.36 -9.45
N PRO A 125 2.16 -3.64 -9.47
CA PRO A 125 1.55 -2.94 -8.35
C PRO A 125 1.11 -3.91 -7.26
N SER A 126 1.26 -3.49 -6.00
CA SER A 126 0.81 -4.25 -4.84
C SER A 126 -0.26 -3.44 -4.11
N THR A 127 -1.50 -3.89 -4.18
CA THR A 127 -2.66 -3.20 -3.63
C THR A 127 -3.17 -3.91 -2.39
N PHE A 128 -3.40 -3.14 -1.34
CA PHE A 128 -3.94 -3.59 -0.06
C PHE A 128 -5.17 -2.76 0.30
N VAL A 129 -6.14 -3.41 0.93
CA VAL A 129 -7.29 -2.73 1.54
C VAL A 129 -7.34 -3.08 3.01
N ILE A 130 -7.39 -2.06 3.87
CA ILE A 130 -7.61 -2.21 5.30
C ILE A 130 -8.99 -1.69 5.69
N ASP A 131 -9.59 -2.35 6.67
CA ASP A 131 -10.85 -1.93 7.26
C ASP A 131 -10.66 -0.84 8.34
N PRO A 132 -11.75 -0.28 8.90
CA PRO A 132 -11.70 0.72 9.96
C PRO A 132 -10.94 0.29 11.23
N GLU A 133 -10.84 -1.00 11.49
CA GLU A 133 -10.11 -1.60 12.60
C GLU A 133 -8.63 -1.83 12.26
N GLY A 134 -8.19 -1.53 11.03
CA GLY A 134 -6.82 -1.69 10.56
C GLY A 134 -6.44 -3.13 10.23
N VAL A 135 -7.43 -3.97 9.88
CA VAL A 135 -7.20 -5.34 9.43
C VAL A 135 -7.18 -5.39 7.91
N VAL A 136 -6.18 -6.06 7.34
CA VAL A 136 -6.05 -6.26 5.89
C VAL A 136 -7.18 -7.18 5.41
N ARG A 137 -7.97 -6.69 4.48
CA ARG A 137 -9.13 -7.41 3.91
C ARG A 137 -8.93 -7.87 2.47
N ILE A 138 -8.08 -7.16 1.72
CA ILE A 138 -7.73 -7.49 0.34
C ILE A 138 -6.23 -7.33 0.16
N VAL A 139 -5.62 -8.27 -0.55
CA VAL A 139 -4.26 -8.21 -1.08
C VAL A 139 -4.34 -8.60 -2.54
N GLN A 140 -3.83 -7.73 -3.42
CA GLN A 140 -3.81 -7.96 -4.86
C GLN A 140 -2.43 -7.58 -5.40
N TYR A 141 -1.85 -8.45 -6.21
CA TYR A 141 -0.58 -8.23 -6.90
C TYR A 141 -0.81 -8.16 -8.40
N GLY A 142 -0.15 -7.20 -9.03
CA GLY A 142 -0.34 -6.94 -10.45
C GLY A 142 -1.67 -6.26 -10.77
N TYR A 143 -1.84 -5.86 -12.01
CA TYR A 143 -3.07 -5.24 -12.50
C TYR A 143 -3.42 -5.76 -13.90
N HIS A 144 -4.68 -6.13 -14.08
CA HIS A 144 -5.29 -6.46 -15.37
C HIS A 144 -6.52 -5.58 -15.58
N LYS A 145 -6.75 -5.18 -16.83
CA LYS A 145 -7.94 -4.40 -17.20
C LYS A 145 -9.22 -5.13 -16.75
N GLY A 146 -10.06 -4.43 -16.01
CA GLY A 146 -11.30 -4.96 -15.42
C GLY A 146 -11.17 -5.33 -13.93
N ASP A 147 -9.98 -5.31 -13.36
CA ASP A 147 -9.80 -5.51 -11.91
C ASP A 147 -10.42 -4.36 -11.11
N GLU A 148 -10.45 -3.15 -11.68
CA GLU A 148 -11.13 -1.99 -11.10
C GLU A 148 -12.63 -2.22 -10.88
N ASP A 149 -13.32 -2.88 -11.79
CA ASP A 149 -14.76 -3.15 -11.68
C ASP A 149 -15.03 -4.23 -10.60
N LYS A 150 -14.19 -5.26 -10.53
CA LYS A 150 -14.25 -6.29 -9.49
C LYS A 150 -14.01 -5.70 -8.11
N LEU A 151 -12.96 -4.87 -8.00
CA LEU A 151 -12.59 -4.23 -6.74
C LEU A 151 -13.69 -3.25 -6.29
N LEU A 152 -14.25 -2.47 -7.21
CA LEU A 152 -15.38 -1.58 -6.93
C LEU A 152 -16.59 -2.35 -6.36
N ALA A 153 -16.97 -3.47 -6.97
CA ALA A 153 -18.06 -4.30 -6.49
C ALA A 153 -17.78 -4.82 -5.07
N THR A 154 -16.58 -5.36 -4.86
CA THR A 154 -16.16 -5.87 -3.54
C THR A 154 -16.15 -4.77 -2.47
N LEU A 155 -15.57 -3.60 -2.77
CA LEU A 155 -15.53 -2.48 -1.82
C LEU A 155 -16.92 -1.92 -1.54
N THR A 156 -17.79 -1.88 -2.56
CA THR A 156 -19.18 -1.47 -2.38
C THR A 156 -19.90 -2.37 -1.38
N ASP A 157 -19.70 -3.69 -1.47
CA ASP A 157 -20.32 -4.64 -0.54
C ASP A 157 -19.73 -4.56 0.87
N LEU A 158 -18.41 -4.46 1.00
CA LEU A 158 -17.74 -4.34 2.30
C LEU A 158 -18.13 -3.05 3.05
N THR A 159 -18.40 -1.96 2.34
CA THR A 159 -18.71 -0.63 2.91
C THR A 159 -20.21 -0.34 3.07
N LYS A 160 -21.08 -1.31 2.87
CA LYS A 160 -22.54 -1.19 3.10
C LYS A 160 -22.94 -1.22 4.57
N LYS A 161 -22.00 -1.57 5.47
CA LYS A 161 -22.26 -1.74 6.90
C LYS A 161 -22.09 -0.44 7.65
#